data_ee87d877056b8b42f0cd4bad4910c5b0
#
_entry.id   ee87d877056b8b42f0cd4bad4910c5b0
#
_cell.length_a   1.000
_cell.length_b   1.000
_cell.length_c   1.000
_cell.angle_alpha   90.00
_cell.angle_beta   90.00
_cell.angle_gamma   90.00
#
_symmetry.space_group_name_H-M   'P 1'
#
loop_
_entity.id
_entity.type
_entity.pdbx_description
1 polymer ?
#
loop_
_entity_poly.entity_id
_entity_poly.type
_entity_poly.pdbx_seq_one_letter_code
_entity_poly.pdbx_strand_id
1 'polypeptide(L)'
;MEEKCMGLKKEVALQEKQTGDVDRQLDETTRELHREREKLMAVIRMSGDLIFEYDIVNDKMYYAGPGEGILYSRQITEGYTDQLLKEAGNRTETVEQQLAEALRSGKPDIYIELCKTDAEGKPRWVKVIGQTFYDEKGEPERVLGKVCDIDDQKKKEWELREKSQKDSLTGLLNNSTIKQQIGARLQSLKRGQTGYLVVQDVDSFKKINDTNGHLFGDAVLCSFADELSNIFPEALK
;
A
#
# COMPACT_ATOMS: atom_id res chain seq x y z
N MET A 1 4.79 47.78 -61.68
CA MET A 1 4.19 47.92 -60.36
C MET A 1 3.10 46.86 -60.10
N GLU A 2 2.26 46.56 -61.07
CA GLU A 2 1.16 45.57 -60.91
C GLU A 2 1.61 44.12 -60.68
N GLU A 3 2.68 43.64 -61.34
CA GLU A 3 3.20 42.28 -61.14
C GLU A 3 3.75 42.02 -59.69
N LYS A 4 4.43 43.04 -59.15
CA LYS A 4 4.90 42.94 -57.74
C LYS A 4 3.74 42.89 -56.74
N CYS A 5 2.67 43.64 -57.02
CA CYS A 5 1.48 43.68 -56.19
C CYS A 5 0.71 42.35 -56.26
N MET A 6 0.70 41.66 -57.37
CA MET A 6 0.05 40.37 -57.58
C MET A 6 0.87 39.24 -56.94
N GLY A 7 2.21 39.33 -56.95
CA GLY A 7 3.10 38.42 -56.25
C GLY A 7 2.89 38.43 -54.67
N LEU A 8 2.89 39.65 -54.11
CA LEU A 8 2.63 39.86 -52.68
C LEU A 8 1.24 39.37 -52.26
N LYS A 9 0.20 39.60 -53.09
CA LYS A 9 -1.15 39.03 -52.72
C LYS A 9 -1.20 37.53 -52.75
N LYS A 10 -0.48 36.85 -53.64
CA LYS A 10 -0.38 35.38 -53.64
C LYS A 10 0.40 34.86 -52.45
N GLU A 11 1.45 35.53 -52.03
CA GLU A 11 2.26 35.17 -50.86
C GLU A 11 1.46 35.33 -49.55
N VAL A 12 0.72 36.43 -49.40
CA VAL A 12 -0.19 36.66 -48.27
C VAL A 12 -1.29 35.60 -48.23
N ALA A 13 -1.93 35.28 -49.33
CA ALA A 13 -2.97 34.25 -49.38
C ALA A 13 -2.43 32.84 -49.06
N LEU A 14 -1.18 32.56 -49.45
CA LEU A 14 -0.52 31.28 -49.09
C LEU A 14 -0.19 31.20 -47.59
N GLN A 15 0.29 32.31 -47.01
CA GLN A 15 0.54 32.42 -45.58
C GLN A 15 -0.76 32.31 -44.76
N GLU A 16 -1.82 32.99 -45.15
CA GLU A 16 -3.14 32.90 -44.51
C GLU A 16 -3.68 31.47 -44.55
N LYS A 17 -3.51 30.75 -45.66
CA LYS A 17 -3.90 29.33 -45.77
C LYS A 17 -3.05 28.44 -44.87
N GLN A 18 -1.73 28.61 -44.82
CA GLN A 18 -0.84 27.86 -43.94
C GLN A 18 -1.14 28.10 -42.47
N THR A 19 -1.41 29.37 -42.09
CA THR A 19 -1.81 29.72 -40.71
C THR A 19 -3.14 29.05 -40.33
N GLY A 20 -4.13 29.07 -41.23
CA GLY A 20 -5.42 28.41 -41.00
C GLY A 20 -5.33 26.86 -40.88
N ASP A 21 -4.42 26.26 -41.66
CA ASP A 21 -4.17 24.81 -41.56
C ASP A 21 -3.46 24.45 -40.24
N VAL A 22 -2.51 25.26 -39.76
CA VAL A 22 -1.82 25.11 -38.47
C VAL A 22 -2.79 25.29 -37.31
N ASP A 23 -3.64 26.32 -37.35
CA ASP A 23 -4.65 26.58 -36.33
C ASP A 23 -5.64 25.39 -36.23
N ARG A 24 -6.06 24.85 -37.38
CA ARG A 24 -6.94 23.66 -37.39
C ARG A 24 -6.26 22.43 -36.77
N GLN A 25 -5.00 22.18 -37.12
CA GLN A 25 -4.23 21.08 -36.53
C GLN A 25 -4.05 21.25 -35.01
N LEU A 26 -3.77 22.46 -34.54
CA LEU A 26 -3.64 22.80 -33.14
C LEU A 26 -4.95 22.54 -32.41
N ASP A 27 -6.08 22.96 -32.97
CA ASP A 27 -7.41 22.71 -32.39
C ASP A 27 -7.75 21.22 -32.32
N GLU A 28 -7.45 20.44 -33.37
CA GLU A 28 -7.66 19.00 -33.40
C GLU A 28 -6.81 18.30 -32.33
N THR A 29 -5.51 18.62 -32.27
CA THR A 29 -4.59 18.05 -31.27
C THR A 29 -5.01 18.40 -29.83
N THR A 30 -5.44 19.63 -29.60
CA THR A 30 -5.93 20.12 -28.33
C THR A 30 -7.18 19.36 -27.89
N ARG A 31 -8.12 19.09 -28.80
CA ARG A 31 -9.33 18.32 -28.54
C ARG A 31 -9.02 16.85 -28.23
N GLU A 32 -8.07 16.25 -28.97
CA GLU A 32 -7.62 14.88 -28.69
C GLU A 32 -6.97 14.78 -27.32
N LEU A 33 -6.06 15.69 -26.99
CA LEU A 33 -5.41 15.75 -25.68
C LEU A 33 -6.44 15.90 -24.54
N HIS A 34 -7.45 16.75 -24.75
CA HIS A 34 -8.51 16.94 -23.76
C HIS A 34 -9.32 15.66 -23.55
N ARG A 35 -9.68 14.95 -24.62
CA ARG A 35 -10.37 13.65 -24.53
C ARG A 35 -9.55 12.57 -23.82
N GLU A 36 -8.26 12.48 -24.13
CA GLU A 36 -7.37 11.53 -23.46
C GLU A 36 -7.24 11.86 -21.97
N ARG A 37 -7.09 13.14 -21.63
CA ARG A 37 -7.09 13.60 -20.23
C ARG A 37 -8.39 13.24 -19.50
N GLU A 38 -9.54 13.43 -20.13
CA GLU A 38 -10.85 13.08 -19.54
C GLU A 38 -10.97 11.58 -19.30
N LYS A 39 -10.53 10.73 -20.24
CA LYS A 39 -10.50 9.27 -20.07
C LYS A 39 -9.62 8.86 -18.89
N LEU A 40 -8.40 9.39 -18.83
CA LEU A 40 -7.47 9.13 -17.73
C LEU A 40 -8.06 9.53 -16.37
N MET A 41 -8.65 10.73 -16.30
CA MET A 41 -9.31 11.23 -15.08
C MET A 41 -10.53 10.40 -14.69
N ALA A 42 -11.27 9.85 -15.64
CA ALA A 42 -12.36 8.92 -15.35
C ALA A 42 -11.86 7.62 -14.73
N VAL A 43 -10.81 7.01 -15.29
CA VAL A 43 -10.18 5.80 -14.76
C VAL A 43 -9.65 6.03 -13.35
N ILE A 44 -8.96 7.15 -13.11
CA ILE A 44 -8.45 7.53 -11.78
C ILE A 44 -9.60 7.64 -10.77
N ARG A 45 -10.71 8.30 -11.14
CA ARG A 45 -11.89 8.41 -10.26
C ARG A 45 -12.55 7.07 -9.97
N MET A 46 -12.57 6.16 -10.94
CA MET A 46 -13.16 4.82 -10.77
C MET A 46 -12.30 3.89 -9.90
N SER A 47 -10.98 4.07 -9.86
CA SER A 47 -10.09 3.27 -9.02
C SER A 47 -10.20 3.61 -7.52
N GLY A 48 -10.65 4.82 -7.18
CA GLY A 48 -10.66 5.31 -5.80
C GLY A 48 -9.28 5.64 -5.24
N ASP A 49 -8.22 5.46 -6.03
CA ASP A 49 -6.84 5.71 -5.62
C ASP A 49 -6.53 7.21 -5.61
N LEU A 50 -5.62 7.62 -4.74
CA LEU A 50 -5.02 8.94 -4.75
C LEU A 50 -3.78 8.91 -5.65
N ILE A 51 -3.79 9.71 -6.73
CA ILE A 51 -2.63 9.86 -7.62
C ILE A 51 -1.71 10.95 -7.07
N PHE A 52 -0.41 10.74 -7.19
CA PHE A 52 0.57 11.75 -6.86
C PHE A 52 1.63 11.89 -7.95
N GLU A 53 2.17 13.10 -8.05
CA GLU A 53 3.39 13.42 -8.76
C GLU A 53 4.36 14.08 -7.79
N TYR A 54 5.55 13.54 -7.66
CA TYR A 54 6.60 14.10 -6.84
C TYR A 54 7.74 14.62 -7.71
N ASP A 55 7.94 15.92 -7.69
CA ASP A 55 9.07 16.61 -8.32
C ASP A 55 10.30 16.46 -7.42
N ILE A 56 11.25 15.65 -7.86
CA ILE A 56 12.46 15.32 -7.09
C ILE A 56 13.36 16.56 -6.96
N VAL A 57 13.45 17.36 -8.01
CA VAL A 57 14.34 18.52 -8.09
C VAL A 57 13.93 19.63 -7.12
N ASN A 58 12.62 19.89 -7.06
CA ASN A 58 12.05 20.98 -6.25
C ASN A 58 11.48 20.52 -4.91
N ASP A 59 11.55 19.22 -4.60
CA ASP A 59 10.94 18.59 -3.40
C ASP A 59 9.46 18.97 -3.25
N LYS A 60 8.69 18.83 -4.35
CA LYS A 60 7.26 19.18 -4.39
C LYS A 60 6.40 17.97 -4.65
N MET A 61 5.35 17.82 -3.85
CA MET A 61 4.36 16.77 -4.00
C MET A 61 3.04 17.37 -4.49
N TYR A 62 2.50 16.80 -5.56
CA TYR A 62 1.21 17.14 -6.15
C TYR A 62 0.28 15.94 -6.00
N TYR A 63 -0.96 16.20 -5.57
CA TYR A 63 -1.98 15.17 -5.43
C TYR A 63 -3.17 15.44 -6.33
N ALA A 64 -3.73 14.39 -6.91
CA ALA A 64 -4.94 14.42 -7.73
C ALA A 64 -5.78 13.15 -7.49
N GLY A 65 -7.10 13.30 -7.48
CA GLY A 65 -8.02 12.17 -7.37
C GLY A 65 -8.86 12.18 -6.08
N PRO A 66 -9.76 11.18 -5.94
CA PRO A 66 -10.77 11.16 -4.90
C PRO A 66 -10.26 10.70 -3.52
N GLY A 67 -8.98 10.54 -3.31
CA GLY A 67 -8.36 10.02 -2.08
C GLY A 67 -8.73 10.74 -0.78
N GLU A 68 -9.97 11.26 -0.69
CA GLU A 68 -10.55 11.86 0.49
C GLU A 68 -10.52 10.86 1.65
N GLY A 69 -9.78 11.20 2.69
CA GLY A 69 -9.61 10.36 3.90
C GLY A 69 -8.34 9.54 3.97
N ILE A 70 -7.62 9.32 2.86
CA ILE A 70 -6.36 8.54 2.87
C ILE A 70 -5.17 9.41 3.30
N LEU A 71 -5.15 10.68 2.88
CA LEU A 71 -4.10 11.64 3.23
C LEU A 71 -4.70 13.04 3.37
N TYR A 72 -4.10 13.88 4.24
CA TYR A 72 -4.44 15.29 4.35
C TYR A 72 -4.29 15.97 2.98
N SER A 73 -5.39 16.38 2.40
CA SER A 73 -5.45 16.96 1.08
C SER A 73 -4.95 18.40 1.05
N ARG A 74 -3.64 18.60 0.99
CA ARG A 74 -3.12 19.75 0.29
C ARG A 74 -2.83 19.32 -1.14
N GLN A 75 -3.42 19.98 -2.12
CA GLN A 75 -3.19 19.67 -3.54
C GLN A 75 -1.69 19.80 -3.92
N ILE A 76 -0.93 20.60 -3.19
CA ILE A 76 0.50 20.84 -3.41
C ILE A 76 1.18 20.97 -2.04
N THR A 77 2.28 20.26 -1.84
CA THR A 77 3.13 20.36 -0.64
C THR A 77 4.56 20.61 -1.06
N GLU A 78 5.13 21.75 -0.65
CA GLU A 78 6.55 22.10 -0.86
C GLU A 78 7.40 21.55 0.29
N GLY A 79 8.64 21.15 0.00
CA GLY A 79 9.54 20.54 0.97
C GLY A 79 8.97 19.25 1.55
N TYR A 80 8.35 18.41 0.72
CA TYR A 80 7.57 17.26 1.16
C TYR A 80 8.42 16.23 1.90
N THR A 81 9.55 15.84 1.34
CA THR A 81 10.42 14.85 1.98
C THR A 81 11.16 15.43 3.18
N ASP A 82 11.46 16.74 3.18
CA ASP A 82 12.00 17.41 4.34
C ASP A 82 10.99 17.44 5.51
N GLN A 83 9.70 17.58 5.22
CA GLN A 83 8.66 17.48 6.25
C GLN A 83 8.55 16.06 6.80
N LEU A 84 8.56 15.04 5.94
CA LEU A 84 8.58 13.64 6.38
C LEU A 84 9.75 13.35 7.32
N LEU A 85 10.94 13.81 6.97
CA LEU A 85 12.14 13.62 7.80
C LEU A 85 12.07 14.37 9.14
N LYS A 86 11.44 15.54 9.17
CA LYS A 86 11.18 16.28 10.42
C LYS A 86 10.18 15.55 11.32
N GLU A 87 9.11 14.98 10.74
CA GLU A 87 8.13 14.17 11.46
C GLU A 87 8.74 12.89 12.04
N ALA A 88 9.66 12.27 11.31
CA ALA A 88 10.42 11.11 11.77
C ALA A 88 11.30 11.44 12.98
N GLY A 89 11.83 12.66 13.06
CA GLY A 89 12.74 13.12 14.12
C GLY A 89 14.01 12.27 14.22
N ASN A 90 14.44 11.97 15.44
CA ASN A 90 15.62 11.14 15.70
C ASN A 90 15.31 9.63 15.74
N ARG A 91 14.08 9.21 15.40
CA ARG A 91 13.71 7.79 15.35
C ARG A 91 14.28 7.21 14.06
N THR A 92 14.93 6.06 14.16
CA THR A 92 15.46 5.32 13.02
C THR A 92 14.40 4.35 12.48
N GLU A 93 14.44 4.10 11.18
CA GLU A 93 13.56 3.15 10.48
C GLU A 93 12.06 3.49 10.54
N THR A 94 11.74 4.77 10.59
CA THR A 94 10.33 5.17 10.52
C THR A 94 9.78 5.05 9.10
N VAL A 95 8.46 4.94 9.01
CA VAL A 95 7.73 4.90 7.73
C VAL A 95 7.98 6.16 6.90
N GLU A 96 8.05 7.32 7.55
CA GLU A 96 8.34 8.61 6.94
C GLU A 96 9.74 8.64 6.31
N GLN A 97 10.74 8.08 7.00
CA GLN A 97 12.10 7.96 6.45
C GLN A 97 12.13 7.02 5.24
N GLN A 98 11.50 5.85 5.34
CA GLN A 98 11.45 4.89 4.23
C GLN A 98 10.79 5.50 3.00
N LEU A 99 9.71 6.26 3.17
CA LEU A 99 9.03 6.93 2.07
C LEU A 99 9.89 8.05 1.47
N ALA A 100 10.50 8.89 2.31
CA ALA A 100 11.37 9.97 1.85
C ALA A 100 12.59 9.44 1.08
N GLU A 101 13.24 8.39 1.60
CA GLU A 101 14.36 7.73 0.94
C GLU A 101 13.95 7.09 -0.38
N ALA A 102 12.80 6.41 -0.43
CA ALA A 102 12.30 5.79 -1.66
C ALA A 102 12.02 6.83 -2.75
N LEU A 103 11.36 7.94 -2.40
CA LEU A 103 11.07 9.03 -3.33
C LEU A 103 12.34 9.70 -3.88
N ARG A 104 13.38 9.87 -3.05
CA ARG A 104 14.66 10.48 -3.45
C ARG A 104 15.65 9.49 -4.08
N SER A 105 15.40 8.19 -3.96
CA SER A 105 16.38 7.17 -4.34
C SER A 105 16.68 7.10 -5.83
N GLY A 106 15.82 7.66 -6.68
CA GLY A 106 15.90 7.50 -8.13
C GLY A 106 15.72 6.05 -8.62
N LYS A 107 15.22 5.14 -7.78
CA LYS A 107 14.90 3.77 -8.21
C LYS A 107 13.76 3.79 -9.22
N PRO A 108 13.80 2.93 -10.26
CA PRO A 108 12.77 2.91 -11.31
C PRO A 108 11.36 2.72 -10.75
N ASP A 109 11.21 1.79 -9.81
CA ASP A 109 9.94 1.44 -9.21
C ASP A 109 9.97 1.64 -7.69
N ILE A 110 8.89 2.21 -7.17
CA ILE A 110 8.65 2.40 -5.75
C ILE A 110 7.46 1.53 -5.34
N TYR A 111 7.65 0.71 -4.32
CA TYR A 111 6.61 -0.10 -3.72
C TYR A 111 6.79 -0.12 -2.21
N ILE A 112 5.85 0.49 -1.48
CA ILE A 112 5.91 0.57 -0.02
C ILE A 112 4.50 0.34 0.53
N GLU A 113 4.38 -0.54 1.51
CA GLU A 113 3.19 -0.66 2.34
C GLU A 113 3.46 -0.04 3.71
N LEU A 114 2.58 0.84 4.14
CA LEU A 114 2.76 1.58 5.37
C LEU A 114 1.43 1.77 6.11
N CYS A 115 1.51 1.87 7.43
CA CYS A 115 0.38 2.23 8.26
C CYS A 115 0.47 3.72 8.62
N LYS A 116 -0.48 4.50 8.17
CA LYS A 116 -0.60 5.93 8.49
C LYS A 116 -1.86 6.20 9.30
N THR A 117 -1.82 7.27 10.07
CA THR A 117 -3.01 7.77 10.77
C THR A 117 -3.82 8.63 9.80
N ASP A 118 -5.11 8.34 9.64
CA ASP A 118 -6.02 9.13 8.81
C ASP A 118 -6.40 10.47 9.49
N ALA A 119 -7.24 11.26 8.82
CA ALA A 119 -7.71 12.54 9.32
C ALA A 119 -8.53 12.44 10.62
N GLU A 120 -9.07 11.26 10.91
CA GLU A 120 -9.89 10.96 12.11
C GLU A 120 -9.05 10.37 13.26
N GLY A 121 -7.73 10.25 13.08
CA GLY A 121 -6.82 9.68 14.07
C GLY A 121 -6.77 8.15 14.10
N LYS A 122 -7.34 7.46 13.09
CA LYS A 122 -7.35 6.00 13.01
C LYS A 122 -6.19 5.49 12.16
N PRO A 123 -5.54 4.39 12.56
CA PRO A 123 -4.51 3.76 11.73
C PRO A 123 -5.16 3.16 10.47
N ARG A 124 -4.59 3.44 9.30
CA ARG A 124 -4.96 2.87 8.01
C ARG A 124 -3.75 2.34 7.27
N TRP A 125 -3.90 1.19 6.68
CA TRP A 125 -2.89 0.62 5.81
C TRP A 125 -3.05 1.14 4.39
N VAL A 126 -1.97 1.72 3.88
CA VAL A 126 -1.91 2.20 2.51
C VAL A 126 -0.72 1.59 1.79
N LYS A 127 -0.85 1.48 0.47
CA LYS A 127 0.21 1.05 -0.43
C LYS A 127 0.55 2.18 -1.37
N VAL A 128 1.82 2.55 -1.41
CA VAL A 128 2.39 3.53 -2.34
C VAL A 128 3.07 2.78 -3.46
N ILE A 129 2.66 3.05 -4.68
CA ILE A 129 3.25 2.52 -5.91
C ILE A 129 3.64 3.71 -6.76
N GLY A 130 4.87 3.76 -7.21
CA GLY A 130 5.37 4.85 -8.05
C GLY A 130 6.37 4.37 -9.08
N GLN A 131 6.52 5.16 -10.14
CA GLN A 131 7.52 4.98 -11.18
C GLN A 131 8.31 6.27 -11.33
N THR A 132 9.64 6.14 -11.38
CA THR A 132 10.54 7.28 -11.55
C THR A 132 10.74 7.56 -13.04
N PHE A 133 10.63 8.83 -13.40
CA PHE A 133 10.94 9.35 -14.71
C PHE A 133 12.24 10.12 -14.64
N TYR A 134 13.05 10.00 -15.71
CA TYR A 134 14.38 10.57 -15.79
C TYR A 134 14.43 11.62 -16.88
N ASP A 135 15.30 12.61 -16.71
CA ASP A 135 15.57 13.63 -17.71
C ASP A 135 16.39 13.07 -18.90
N GLU A 136 16.70 13.92 -19.88
CA GLU A 136 17.50 13.55 -21.06
C GLU A 136 18.96 13.13 -20.72
N LYS A 137 19.42 13.45 -19.50
CA LYS A 137 20.76 13.07 -19.00
C LYS A 137 20.77 11.78 -18.21
N GLY A 138 19.56 11.23 -17.96
CA GLY A 138 19.38 10.03 -17.12
C GLY A 138 19.34 10.31 -15.63
N GLU A 139 19.18 11.57 -15.22
CA GLU A 139 19.00 11.92 -13.82
C GLU A 139 17.51 11.82 -13.43
N PRO A 140 17.19 11.35 -12.21
CA PRO A 140 15.81 11.23 -11.77
C PRO A 140 15.15 12.60 -11.62
N GLU A 141 14.08 12.85 -12.36
CA GLU A 141 13.38 14.12 -12.42
C GLU A 141 12.11 14.12 -11.57
N ARG A 142 11.28 13.10 -11.73
CA ARG A 142 9.98 13.02 -11.05
C ARG A 142 9.54 11.58 -10.81
N VAL A 143 8.67 11.40 -9.81
CA VAL A 143 7.97 10.16 -9.55
C VAL A 143 6.48 10.36 -9.79
N LEU A 144 5.89 9.55 -10.63
CA LEU A 144 4.44 9.47 -10.78
C LEU A 144 3.94 8.20 -10.12
N GLY A 145 2.91 8.30 -9.29
CA GLY A 145 2.44 7.13 -8.56
C GLY A 145 1.03 7.26 -8.03
N LYS A 146 0.65 6.25 -7.24
CA LYS A 146 -0.64 6.20 -6.59
C LYS A 146 -0.54 5.67 -5.17
N VAL A 147 -1.47 6.10 -4.34
CA VAL A 147 -1.69 5.59 -2.99
C VAL A 147 -3.03 4.87 -2.97
N CYS A 148 -2.98 3.59 -2.64
CA CYS A 148 -4.16 2.72 -2.55
C CYS A 148 -4.46 2.44 -1.08
N ASP A 149 -5.73 2.50 -0.68
CA ASP A 149 -6.18 1.96 0.60
C ASP A 149 -6.15 0.42 0.52
N ILE A 150 -5.44 -0.22 1.43
CA ILE A 150 -5.33 -1.68 1.53
C ILE A 150 -5.79 -2.20 2.90
N ASP A 151 -6.51 -1.39 3.67
CA ASP A 151 -6.93 -1.71 5.03
C ASP A 151 -7.83 -2.96 5.05
N ASP A 152 -8.80 -3.03 4.15
CA ASP A 152 -9.68 -4.20 4.02
C ASP A 152 -8.95 -5.45 3.51
N GLN A 153 -7.95 -5.27 2.64
CA GLN A 153 -7.09 -6.38 2.21
C GLN A 153 -6.29 -6.90 3.39
N LYS A 154 -5.65 -6.03 4.17
CA LYS A 154 -4.87 -6.41 5.36
C LYS A 154 -5.74 -7.09 6.42
N LYS A 155 -6.95 -6.60 6.68
CA LYS A 155 -7.90 -7.26 7.59
C LYS A 155 -8.21 -8.69 7.15
N LYS A 156 -8.53 -8.88 5.86
CA LYS A 156 -8.78 -10.21 5.31
C LYS A 156 -7.56 -11.13 5.40
N GLU A 157 -6.38 -10.62 5.08
CA GLU A 157 -5.12 -11.37 5.23
C GLU A 157 -4.89 -11.79 6.69
N TRP A 158 -5.13 -10.90 7.66
CA TRP A 158 -5.00 -11.22 9.09
C TRP A 158 -6.04 -12.23 9.55
N GLU A 159 -7.30 -12.09 9.16
CA GLU A 159 -8.35 -13.06 9.47
C GLU A 159 -8.03 -14.46 8.91
N LEU A 160 -7.57 -14.52 7.66
CA LEU A 160 -7.16 -15.78 7.04
C LEU A 160 -5.94 -16.38 7.75
N ARG A 161 -4.98 -15.54 8.11
CA ARG A 161 -3.79 -15.98 8.87
C ARG A 161 -4.17 -16.49 10.25
N GLU A 162 -5.03 -15.79 10.95
CA GLU A 162 -5.53 -16.21 12.27
C GLU A 162 -6.25 -17.56 12.18
N LYS A 163 -7.16 -17.72 11.23
CA LYS A 163 -7.83 -19.00 10.96
C LYS A 163 -6.85 -20.12 10.59
N SER A 164 -5.80 -19.79 9.82
CA SER A 164 -4.75 -20.75 9.44
C SER A 164 -3.81 -21.11 10.59
N GLN A 165 -3.74 -20.32 11.65
CA GLN A 165 -2.86 -20.56 12.80
C GLN A 165 -3.52 -21.36 13.92
N LYS A 166 -4.85 -21.38 13.95
CA LYS A 166 -5.62 -22.04 15.01
C LYS A 166 -6.18 -23.38 14.51
N ASP A 167 -6.39 -24.28 15.46
CA ASP A 167 -7.19 -25.48 15.30
C ASP A 167 -8.67 -25.10 15.28
N SER A 168 -9.40 -25.56 14.27
CA SER A 168 -10.79 -25.16 14.03
C SER A 168 -11.78 -25.66 15.09
N LEU A 169 -11.44 -26.73 15.80
CA LEU A 169 -12.28 -27.30 16.86
C LEU A 169 -12.07 -26.60 18.20
N THR A 170 -10.82 -26.49 18.61
CA THR A 170 -10.45 -26.07 19.96
C THR A 170 -10.11 -24.59 20.07
N GLY A 171 -9.85 -23.90 18.95
CA GLY A 171 -9.38 -22.50 18.93
C GLY A 171 -7.95 -22.29 19.42
N LEU A 172 -7.27 -23.34 19.88
CA LEU A 172 -5.85 -23.31 20.26
C LEU A 172 -4.98 -23.17 18.99
N LEU A 173 -3.69 -22.87 19.17
CA LEU A 173 -2.75 -22.88 18.05
C LEU A 173 -2.64 -24.28 17.45
N ASN A 174 -2.69 -24.39 16.14
CA ASN A 174 -2.51 -25.68 15.48
C ASN A 174 -1.06 -26.18 15.60
N ASN A 175 -0.85 -27.45 15.34
CA ASN A 175 0.44 -28.13 15.50
C ASN A 175 1.60 -27.45 14.76
N SER A 176 1.35 -26.91 13.56
CA SER A 176 2.37 -26.21 12.78
C SER A 176 2.76 -24.90 13.44
N THR A 177 1.78 -24.11 13.83
CA THR A 177 1.97 -22.78 14.43
C THR A 177 2.65 -22.86 15.79
N ILE A 178 2.21 -23.78 16.67
CA ILE A 178 2.82 -23.91 17.99
C ILE A 178 4.29 -24.34 17.90
N LYS A 179 4.64 -25.25 16.99
CA LYS A 179 6.05 -25.65 16.77
C LYS A 179 6.91 -24.48 16.29
N GLN A 180 6.39 -23.66 15.37
CA GLN A 180 7.08 -22.48 14.87
C GLN A 180 7.30 -21.45 15.99
N GLN A 181 6.28 -21.19 16.80
CA GLN A 181 6.35 -20.23 17.92
C GLN A 181 7.30 -20.71 19.02
N ILE A 182 7.28 -21.99 19.38
CA ILE A 182 8.24 -22.57 20.31
C ILE A 182 9.67 -22.40 19.78
N GLY A 183 9.91 -22.70 18.49
CA GLY A 183 11.22 -22.51 17.87
C GLY A 183 11.72 -21.08 17.94
N ALA A 184 10.86 -20.11 17.59
CA ALA A 184 11.17 -18.68 17.67
C ALA A 184 11.45 -18.23 19.12
N ARG A 185 10.66 -18.73 20.09
CA ARG A 185 10.85 -18.43 21.50
C ARG A 185 12.18 -18.95 22.03
N LEU A 186 12.55 -20.18 21.66
CA LEU A 186 13.83 -20.76 22.04
C LEU A 186 15.02 -19.96 21.50
N GLN A 187 14.93 -19.48 20.24
CA GLN A 187 15.97 -18.64 19.63
C GLN A 187 16.09 -17.26 20.28
N SER A 188 15.00 -16.72 20.82
CA SER A 188 14.97 -15.41 21.47
C SER A 188 15.40 -15.42 22.94
N LEU A 189 15.56 -16.59 23.56
CA LEU A 189 15.97 -16.72 24.96
C LEU A 189 17.40 -16.19 25.15
N LYS A 190 17.55 -15.27 26.12
CA LYS A 190 18.86 -14.78 26.55
C LYS A 190 19.49 -15.74 27.53
N ARG A 191 20.82 -15.69 27.64
CA ARG A 191 21.57 -16.50 28.60
C ARG A 191 21.04 -16.28 30.05
N GLY A 192 20.65 -17.36 30.71
CA GLY A 192 20.08 -17.33 32.06
C GLY A 192 18.56 -17.23 32.13
N GLN A 193 17.86 -17.09 31.00
CA GLN A 193 16.41 -17.25 30.97
C GLN A 193 16.02 -18.72 30.86
N THR A 194 14.97 -19.11 31.56
CA THR A 194 14.40 -20.45 31.54
C THR A 194 12.95 -20.41 31.08
N GLY A 195 12.48 -21.51 30.51
CA GLY A 195 11.08 -21.72 30.15
C GLY A 195 10.70 -23.17 30.39
N TYR A 196 9.42 -23.44 30.43
CA TYR A 196 8.86 -24.79 30.60
C TYR A 196 8.08 -25.14 29.33
N LEU A 197 8.24 -26.38 28.88
CA LEU A 197 7.39 -27.01 27.86
C LEU A 197 6.59 -28.10 28.57
N VAL A 198 5.27 -27.96 28.51
CA VAL A 198 4.34 -28.96 29.07
C VAL A 198 3.65 -29.63 27.88
N VAL A 199 3.65 -30.95 27.85
CA VAL A 199 2.90 -31.78 26.90
C VAL A 199 1.86 -32.53 27.67
N GLN A 200 0.61 -32.47 27.26
CA GLN A 200 -0.53 -33.11 27.87
C GLN A 200 -1.28 -33.98 26.86
N ASP A 201 -1.86 -35.06 27.31
CA ASP A 201 -2.68 -35.97 26.54
C ASP A 201 -3.96 -36.29 27.30
N VAL A 202 -5.03 -36.61 26.59
CA VAL A 202 -6.31 -37.03 27.21
C VAL A 202 -6.34 -38.53 27.29
N ASP A 203 -6.27 -39.06 28.50
CA ASP A 203 -6.28 -40.50 28.76
C ASP A 203 -7.52 -41.17 28.20
N SER A 204 -7.30 -42.27 27.48
CA SER A 204 -8.36 -43.10 26.93
C SER A 204 -9.34 -42.37 26.00
N PHE A 205 -8.92 -41.31 25.33
CA PHE A 205 -9.76 -40.49 24.45
C PHE A 205 -10.50 -41.34 23.38
N LYS A 206 -9.82 -42.35 22.83
CA LYS A 206 -10.47 -43.30 21.92
C LYS A 206 -11.69 -43.98 22.55
N LYS A 207 -11.60 -44.42 23.83
CA LYS A 207 -12.73 -45.04 24.53
C LYS A 207 -13.90 -44.07 24.74
N ILE A 208 -13.60 -42.79 24.96
CA ILE A 208 -14.62 -41.75 25.06
C ILE A 208 -15.41 -41.67 23.73
N ASN A 209 -14.70 -41.60 22.58
CA ASN A 209 -15.32 -41.59 21.27
C ASN A 209 -16.12 -42.88 20.97
N ASP A 210 -15.53 -44.03 21.28
CA ASP A 210 -16.18 -45.33 20.99
C ASP A 210 -17.45 -45.52 21.82
N THR A 211 -17.53 -44.92 23.00
CA THR A 211 -18.67 -45.06 23.94
C THR A 211 -19.75 -44.00 23.68
N ASN A 212 -19.38 -42.77 23.42
CA ASN A 212 -20.30 -41.61 23.40
C ASN A 212 -20.41 -40.92 22.03
N GLY A 213 -19.64 -41.38 21.04
CA GLY A 213 -19.59 -40.80 19.71
C GLY A 213 -18.63 -39.62 19.56
N HIS A 214 -18.26 -39.30 18.33
CA HIS A 214 -17.26 -38.26 18.02
C HIS A 214 -17.68 -36.85 18.47
N LEU A 215 -18.97 -36.50 18.36
CA LEU A 215 -19.47 -35.20 18.83
C LEU A 215 -19.23 -34.97 20.33
N PHE A 216 -19.32 -36.03 21.14
CA PHE A 216 -19.02 -35.95 22.56
C PHE A 216 -17.51 -35.80 22.80
N GLY A 217 -16.70 -36.52 22.03
CA GLY A 217 -15.25 -36.36 22.06
C GLY A 217 -14.81 -34.97 21.71
N ASP A 218 -15.42 -34.37 20.67
CA ASP A 218 -15.16 -32.98 20.25
C ASP A 218 -15.49 -31.99 21.39
N ALA A 219 -16.62 -32.17 22.07
CA ALA A 219 -16.98 -31.38 23.25
C ALA A 219 -15.98 -31.52 24.41
N VAL A 220 -15.42 -32.72 24.64
CA VAL A 220 -14.38 -32.96 25.62
C VAL A 220 -13.09 -32.20 25.27
N LEU A 221 -12.68 -32.22 23.97
CA LEU A 221 -11.50 -31.48 23.53
C LEU A 221 -11.69 -29.95 23.67
N CYS A 222 -12.87 -29.44 23.36
CA CYS A 222 -13.19 -28.02 23.54
C CYS A 222 -13.12 -27.62 25.03
N SER A 223 -13.77 -28.41 25.90
CA SER A 223 -13.73 -28.14 27.34
C SER A 223 -12.31 -28.21 27.92
N PHE A 224 -11.49 -29.16 27.45
CA PHE A 224 -10.10 -29.25 27.84
C PHE A 224 -9.28 -28.03 27.39
N ALA A 225 -9.51 -27.57 26.18
CA ALA A 225 -8.85 -26.36 25.65
C ALA A 225 -9.23 -25.09 26.42
N ASP A 226 -10.51 -24.94 26.78
CA ASP A 226 -11.00 -23.86 27.61
C ASP A 226 -10.36 -23.86 28.99
N GLU A 227 -10.27 -25.05 29.64
CA GLU A 227 -9.65 -25.18 30.93
C GLU A 227 -8.15 -24.89 30.93
N LEU A 228 -7.42 -25.34 29.89
CA LEU A 228 -6.02 -24.96 29.69
C LEU A 228 -5.87 -23.43 29.51
N SER A 229 -6.82 -22.82 28.85
CA SER A 229 -6.79 -21.38 28.62
C SER A 229 -7.03 -20.57 29.90
N ASN A 230 -7.85 -21.10 30.79
CA ASN A 230 -8.12 -20.50 32.09
C ASN A 230 -6.96 -20.68 33.07
N ILE A 231 -6.36 -21.86 33.09
CA ILE A 231 -5.26 -22.19 34.05
C ILE A 231 -3.95 -21.49 33.61
N PHE A 232 -3.70 -21.40 32.31
CA PHE A 232 -2.46 -20.85 31.75
C PHE A 232 -2.73 -19.71 30.78
N PRO A 233 -3.22 -18.55 31.23
CA PRO A 233 -3.62 -17.44 30.32
C PRO A 233 -2.44 -16.89 29.51
N GLU A 234 -1.23 -16.91 30.06
CA GLU A 234 -0.02 -16.37 29.45
C GLU A 234 0.79 -17.40 28.63
N ALA A 235 0.36 -18.66 28.58
CA ALA A 235 1.07 -19.69 27.83
C ALA A 235 0.82 -19.63 26.33
N LEU A 236 1.79 -20.07 25.53
CA LEU A 236 1.57 -20.43 24.12
C LEU A 236 0.75 -21.72 24.08
N LYS A 237 -0.40 -21.67 23.46
CA LYS A 237 -1.35 -22.78 23.39
C LYS A 237 -2.18 -22.74 22.10
#